data_2554d23e4683da67cf109aa295a4cd0b
#
_entry.id   2554d23e4683da67cf109aa295a4cd0b
#
_cell.length_a   1.000
_cell.length_b   1.000
_cell.length_c   1.000
_cell.angle_alpha   90.00
_cell.angle_beta   90.00
_cell.angle_gamma   90.00
#
_symmetry.space_group_name_H-M   'P 1'
#
loop_
_entity.id
_entity.type
_entity.pdbx_description
1 polymer ?
#
loop_
_entity_poly.entity_id
_entity_poly.type
_entity_poly.pdbx_seq_one_letter_code
_entity_poly.pdbx_strand_id
1 'polypeptide(L)'
;MIAPPLIFGAFAVLAGIGMFRDDPDALPSAREGQPAPPVVLTEFPGKKMFDDETLRDGQVKLVNYWASWCAPCRAEHPNLEALSGEGIPVYGINYKDQLGNADAFLAELGDPYKAIGRDEQGRMALDWGLYGVPETYVIDGQGTIILRFAGPITQRVIESTIRPALEKAAGSN
;
A
#
# COMPACT_ATOMS: atom_id res chain seq x y z
N MET A 1 -37.53 36.99 10.34
CA MET A 1 -37.23 35.89 9.41
C MET A 1 -35.72 35.87 9.06
N ILE A 2 -34.83 35.57 10.04
CA ILE A 2 -33.35 35.61 9.89
C ILE A 2 -32.79 34.17 9.83
N ALA A 3 -33.58 33.16 10.21
CA ALA A 3 -33.12 31.75 10.31
C ALA A 3 -32.64 31.15 8.97
N PRO A 4 -33.30 31.31 7.80
CA PRO A 4 -32.83 30.69 6.57
C PRO A 4 -31.44 31.19 6.10
N PRO A 5 -31.13 32.50 6.12
CA PRO A 5 -29.78 32.94 5.72
C PRO A 5 -28.68 32.52 6.70
N LEU A 6 -28.97 32.37 8.01
CA LEU A 6 -28.03 31.88 8.99
C LEU A 6 -27.71 30.40 8.77
N ILE A 7 -28.72 29.58 8.47
CA ILE A 7 -28.54 28.14 8.17
C ILE A 7 -27.72 27.97 6.89
N PHE A 8 -28.02 28.75 5.85
CA PHE A 8 -27.26 28.71 4.60
C PHE A 8 -25.81 29.16 4.79
N GLY A 9 -25.58 30.22 5.58
CA GLY A 9 -24.24 30.70 5.90
C GLY A 9 -23.42 29.66 6.68
N ALA A 10 -24.04 29.01 7.68
CA ALA A 10 -23.39 27.92 8.43
C ALA A 10 -23.04 26.72 7.53
N PHE A 11 -23.94 26.33 6.65
CA PHE A 11 -23.69 25.27 5.67
C PHE A 11 -22.56 25.63 4.70
N ALA A 12 -22.54 26.85 4.16
CA ALA A 12 -21.49 27.32 3.26
C ALA A 12 -20.12 27.34 3.94
N VAL A 13 -20.04 27.72 5.22
CA VAL A 13 -18.81 27.69 6.00
C VAL A 13 -18.35 26.25 6.23
N LEU A 14 -19.24 25.33 6.62
CA LEU A 14 -18.92 23.94 6.81
C LEU A 14 -18.45 23.27 5.50
N ALA A 15 -19.13 23.55 4.39
CA ALA A 15 -18.73 23.07 3.07
C ALA A 15 -17.36 23.62 2.66
N GLY A 16 -17.12 24.92 2.91
CA GLY A 16 -15.81 25.53 2.67
C GLY A 16 -14.69 24.89 3.47
N ILE A 17 -14.88 24.65 4.77
CA ILE A 17 -13.90 23.94 5.60
C ILE A 17 -13.66 22.52 5.08
N GLY A 18 -14.71 21.82 4.62
CA GLY A 18 -14.59 20.48 4.03
C GLY A 18 -13.78 20.46 2.74
N MET A 19 -13.89 21.50 1.90
CA MET A 19 -13.16 21.61 0.62
C MET A 19 -11.65 21.94 0.80
N PHE A 20 -11.26 22.53 1.93
CA PHE A 20 -9.86 22.86 2.24
C PHE A 20 -9.17 21.82 3.12
N ARG A 21 -9.71 20.59 3.23
CA ARG A 21 -8.98 19.49 3.86
C ARG A 21 -7.81 19.11 2.98
N ASP A 22 -6.64 18.92 3.60
CA ASP A 22 -5.37 18.64 2.93
C ASP A 22 -5.38 17.32 2.14
N ASP A 23 -6.29 16.39 2.46
CA ASP A 23 -6.55 15.17 1.69
C ASP A 23 -8.00 14.71 1.87
N PRO A 24 -8.92 15.12 0.96
CA PRO A 24 -10.34 14.75 1.04
C PRO A 24 -10.57 13.25 0.75
N ASP A 25 -9.63 12.57 0.10
CA ASP A 25 -9.72 11.15 -0.28
C ASP A 25 -8.99 10.23 0.71
N ALA A 26 -8.23 10.78 1.67
CA ALA A 26 -7.60 10.01 2.73
C ALA A 26 -8.67 9.49 3.70
N LEU A 27 -9.15 8.29 3.42
CA LEU A 27 -9.92 7.53 4.41
C LEU A 27 -8.94 7.02 5.48
N PRO A 28 -9.06 7.44 6.76
CA PRO A 28 -8.24 6.91 7.82
C PRO A 28 -8.33 5.39 7.80
N SER A 29 -7.21 4.72 7.58
CA SER A 29 -7.19 3.28 7.57
C SER A 29 -7.37 2.74 8.98
N ALA A 30 -8.41 1.93 9.20
CA ALA A 30 -8.58 1.21 10.45
C ALA A 30 -7.45 0.18 10.71
N ARG A 31 -6.56 -0.01 9.74
CA ARG A 31 -5.43 -0.93 9.84
C ARG A 31 -4.13 -0.28 10.33
N GLU A 32 -4.01 1.05 10.23
CA GLU A 32 -2.83 1.75 10.75
C GLU A 32 -2.75 1.65 12.28
N GLY A 33 -1.56 1.36 12.78
CA GLY A 33 -1.30 1.09 14.19
C GLY A 33 -1.75 -0.31 14.65
N GLN A 34 -2.23 -1.16 13.74
CA GLN A 34 -2.64 -2.53 14.05
C GLN A 34 -1.60 -3.54 13.51
N PRO A 35 -1.49 -4.72 14.13
CA PRO A 35 -0.72 -5.81 13.56
C PRO A 35 -1.20 -6.15 12.15
N ALA A 36 -0.26 -6.44 11.24
CA ALA A 36 -0.59 -6.95 9.92
C ALA A 36 -1.41 -8.24 10.05
N PRO A 37 -2.51 -8.40 9.29
CA PRO A 37 -3.26 -9.63 9.24
C PRO A 37 -2.41 -10.80 8.77
N PRO A 38 -2.84 -12.06 9.02
CA PRO A 38 -2.11 -13.25 8.58
C PRO A 38 -1.79 -13.24 7.09
N VAL A 39 -0.60 -13.74 6.75
CA VAL A 39 -0.14 -13.93 5.38
C VAL A 39 -0.61 -15.29 4.88
N VAL A 40 -1.59 -15.31 4.00
CA VAL A 40 -2.17 -16.52 3.39
C VAL A 40 -2.04 -16.42 1.87
N LEU A 41 -0.93 -16.90 1.34
CA LEU A 41 -0.57 -16.77 -0.07
C LEU A 41 -0.44 -18.15 -0.72
N THR A 42 -0.69 -18.19 -2.03
CA THR A 42 -0.31 -19.31 -2.89
C THR A 42 1.03 -19.02 -3.58
N GLU A 43 1.69 -20.07 -4.03
CA GLU A 43 3.00 -19.97 -4.65
C GLU A 43 2.96 -19.13 -5.95
N PHE A 44 3.97 -18.28 -6.11
CA PHE A 44 4.34 -17.70 -7.40
C PHE A 44 5.54 -18.52 -7.91
N PRO A 45 5.37 -19.37 -8.94
CA PRO A 45 6.41 -20.29 -9.39
C PRO A 45 7.73 -19.60 -9.71
N GLY A 46 8.81 -20.17 -9.22
CA GLY A 46 10.17 -19.63 -9.41
C GLY A 46 10.50 -18.43 -8.51
N LYS A 47 9.61 -18.00 -7.64
CA LYS A 47 9.84 -16.91 -6.69
C LYS A 47 9.81 -17.41 -5.25
N LYS A 48 10.57 -16.74 -4.37
CA LYS A 48 10.52 -16.98 -2.95
C LYS A 48 9.20 -16.45 -2.39
N MET A 49 8.53 -17.21 -1.54
CA MET A 49 7.38 -16.75 -0.77
C MET A 49 7.82 -16.10 0.55
N PHE A 50 6.91 -15.35 1.16
CA PHE A 50 7.05 -14.81 2.51
C PHE A 50 5.82 -15.17 3.35
N ASP A 51 5.95 -15.04 4.66
CA ASP A 51 4.99 -15.43 5.67
C ASP A 51 4.89 -14.42 6.82
N ASP A 52 4.15 -14.77 7.86
CA ASP A 52 3.98 -13.95 9.05
C ASP A 52 5.31 -13.71 9.80
N GLU A 53 6.23 -14.66 9.81
CA GLU A 53 7.53 -14.52 10.47
C GLU A 53 8.37 -13.49 9.73
N THR A 54 8.29 -13.48 8.41
CA THR A 54 8.94 -12.47 7.56
C THR A 54 8.48 -11.05 7.89
N LEU A 55 7.20 -10.86 8.21
CA LEU A 55 6.69 -9.54 8.56
C LEU A 55 7.18 -9.07 9.94
N ARG A 56 7.68 -9.98 10.79
CA ARG A 56 8.13 -9.74 12.18
C ARG A 56 9.62 -9.99 12.38
N ASP A 57 10.43 -9.90 11.32
CA ASP A 57 11.86 -10.22 11.32
C ASP A 57 12.77 -9.09 11.85
N GLY A 58 12.20 -8.06 12.46
CA GLY A 58 12.92 -6.90 12.99
C GLY A 58 13.26 -5.82 11.96
N GLN A 59 12.93 -6.01 10.68
CA GLN A 59 13.22 -5.04 9.62
C GLN A 59 11.97 -4.26 9.21
N VAL A 60 12.13 -2.98 8.92
CA VAL A 60 11.10 -2.18 8.23
C VAL A 60 11.01 -2.63 6.79
N LYS A 61 9.80 -2.73 6.25
CA LYS A 61 9.54 -3.25 4.90
C LYS A 61 8.31 -2.63 4.26
N LEU A 62 8.23 -2.80 2.95
CA LEU A 62 7.03 -2.52 2.16
C LEU A 62 6.34 -3.82 1.78
N VAL A 63 5.02 -3.82 1.83
CA VAL A 63 4.17 -4.86 1.22
C VAL A 63 3.29 -4.17 0.19
N ASN A 64 3.42 -4.57 -1.06
CA ASN A 64 2.73 -3.96 -2.19
C ASN A 64 1.79 -4.97 -2.86
N TYR A 65 0.50 -4.61 -2.94
CA TYR A 65 -0.50 -5.33 -3.72
C TYR A 65 -0.51 -4.81 -5.15
N TRP A 66 -0.36 -5.71 -6.11
CA TRP A 66 -0.24 -5.38 -7.52
C TRP A 66 -0.89 -6.41 -8.44
N ALA A 67 -1.10 -6.04 -9.70
CA ALA A 67 -1.55 -6.96 -10.74
C ALA A 67 -1.05 -6.52 -12.13
N SER A 68 -0.88 -7.46 -13.04
CA SER A 68 -0.46 -7.17 -14.43
C SER A 68 -1.48 -6.35 -15.21
N TRP A 69 -2.76 -6.52 -14.94
CA TRP A 69 -3.87 -5.80 -15.57
C TRP A 69 -4.06 -4.38 -15.02
N CYS A 70 -3.32 -4.00 -13.98
CA CYS A 70 -3.43 -2.71 -13.30
C CYS A 70 -2.50 -1.66 -13.95
N ALA A 71 -3.05 -0.74 -14.71
CA ALA A 71 -2.26 0.32 -15.35
C ALA A 71 -1.53 1.25 -14.36
N PRO A 72 -2.13 1.67 -13.21
CA PRO A 72 -1.40 2.43 -12.20
C PRO A 72 -0.26 1.64 -11.54
N CYS A 73 -0.36 0.29 -11.41
CA CYS A 73 0.73 -0.55 -10.91
C CYS A 73 1.94 -0.51 -11.83
N ARG A 74 1.70 -0.50 -13.15
CA ARG A 74 2.76 -0.33 -14.15
C ARG A 74 3.44 1.04 -14.02
N ALA A 75 2.67 2.08 -13.73
CA ALA A 75 3.21 3.43 -13.58
C ALA A 75 4.07 3.60 -12.32
N GLU A 76 3.75 2.93 -11.21
CA GLU A 76 4.54 2.99 -9.97
C GLU A 76 5.78 2.07 -9.99
N HIS A 77 5.79 1.04 -10.82
CA HIS A 77 6.79 -0.03 -10.78
C HIS A 77 8.26 0.44 -10.77
N PRO A 78 8.67 1.45 -11.58
CA PRO A 78 10.02 2.00 -11.51
C PRO A 78 10.37 2.61 -10.15
N ASN A 79 9.37 3.10 -9.42
CA ASN A 79 9.56 3.66 -8.08
C ASN A 79 9.78 2.57 -7.02
N LEU A 80 9.10 1.42 -7.17
CA LEU A 80 9.36 0.23 -6.35
C LEU A 80 10.76 -0.31 -6.60
N GLU A 81 11.20 -0.37 -7.87
CA GLU A 81 12.57 -0.73 -8.25
C GLU A 81 13.61 0.20 -7.58
N ALA A 82 13.37 1.50 -7.61
CA ALA A 82 14.26 2.47 -6.98
C ALA A 82 14.35 2.25 -5.46
N LEU A 83 13.23 2.09 -4.76
CA LEU A 83 13.19 1.84 -3.32
C LEU A 83 13.86 0.51 -2.96
N SER A 84 13.64 -0.54 -3.73
CA SER A 84 14.33 -1.82 -3.57
C SER A 84 15.83 -1.69 -3.79
N GLY A 85 16.26 -0.91 -4.80
CA GLY A 85 17.66 -0.60 -5.07
C GLY A 85 18.35 0.19 -3.96
N GLU A 86 17.61 0.98 -3.18
CA GLU A 86 18.08 1.67 -1.97
C GLU A 86 18.24 0.71 -0.76
N GLY A 87 17.86 -0.57 -0.91
CA GLY A 87 17.94 -1.58 0.13
C GLY A 87 16.69 -1.71 1.01
N ILE A 88 15.59 -1.06 0.65
CA ILE A 88 14.30 -1.23 1.34
C ILE A 88 13.68 -2.55 0.90
N PRO A 89 13.41 -3.49 1.83
CA PRO A 89 12.78 -4.76 1.46
C PRO A 89 11.35 -4.53 0.95
N VAL A 90 11.06 -4.95 -0.29
CA VAL A 90 9.73 -4.89 -0.90
C VAL A 90 9.20 -6.31 -1.09
N TYR A 91 7.99 -6.56 -0.60
CA TYR A 91 7.29 -7.85 -0.73
C TYR A 91 6.06 -7.66 -1.60
N GLY A 92 5.89 -8.51 -2.61
CA GLY A 92 4.81 -8.42 -3.58
C GLY A 92 3.66 -9.37 -3.29
N ILE A 93 2.43 -8.88 -3.38
CA ILE A 93 1.24 -9.71 -3.39
C ILE A 93 0.54 -9.52 -4.73
N ASN A 94 0.61 -10.55 -5.57
CA ASN A 94 -0.05 -10.54 -6.86
C ASN A 94 -1.55 -10.85 -6.67
N TYR A 95 -2.40 -9.88 -6.99
CA TYR A 95 -3.81 -9.88 -6.65
C TYR A 95 -4.69 -10.22 -7.84
N LYS A 96 -5.47 -11.30 -7.72
CA LYS A 96 -6.49 -11.72 -8.72
C LYS A 96 -5.98 -11.66 -10.15
N ASP A 97 -4.83 -12.26 -10.38
CA ASP A 97 -4.11 -12.18 -11.65
C ASP A 97 -3.88 -13.55 -12.27
N GLN A 98 -3.64 -13.57 -13.57
CA GLN A 98 -3.22 -14.77 -14.28
C GLN A 98 -1.68 -14.87 -14.22
N LEU A 99 -1.18 -16.02 -13.78
CA LEU A 99 0.26 -16.23 -13.57
C LEU A 99 1.11 -15.83 -14.79
N GLY A 100 0.72 -16.27 -15.99
CA GLY A 100 1.48 -15.94 -17.21
C GLY A 100 1.58 -14.45 -17.51
N ASN A 101 0.50 -13.69 -17.19
CA ASN A 101 0.50 -12.24 -17.37
C ASN A 101 1.35 -11.54 -16.28
N ALA A 102 1.25 -12.03 -15.04
CA ALA A 102 2.06 -11.52 -13.93
C ALA A 102 3.56 -11.76 -14.16
N ASP A 103 3.93 -12.94 -14.66
CA ASP A 103 5.31 -13.28 -14.99
C ASP A 103 5.84 -12.41 -16.15
N ALA A 104 5.05 -12.24 -17.21
CA ALA A 104 5.41 -11.36 -18.32
C ALA A 104 5.57 -9.89 -17.88
N PHE A 105 4.74 -9.43 -16.94
CA PHE A 105 4.85 -8.08 -16.36
C PHE A 105 6.20 -7.89 -15.66
N LEU A 106 6.62 -8.84 -14.82
CA LEU A 106 7.91 -8.77 -14.13
C LEU A 106 9.09 -8.95 -15.09
N ALA A 107 8.95 -9.78 -16.12
CA ALA A 107 9.99 -9.94 -17.14
C ALA A 107 10.20 -8.66 -17.97
N GLU A 108 9.15 -7.89 -18.22
CA GLU A 108 9.19 -6.64 -18.97
C GLU A 108 9.73 -5.46 -18.13
N LEU A 109 9.28 -5.33 -16.87
CA LEU A 109 9.49 -4.13 -16.07
C LEU A 109 10.54 -4.27 -14.95
N GLY A 110 11.07 -5.49 -14.73
CA GLY A 110 11.95 -5.80 -13.62
C GLY A 110 11.21 -6.43 -12.45
N ASP A 111 11.95 -6.86 -11.43
CA ASP A 111 11.42 -7.50 -10.23
C ASP A 111 11.96 -6.83 -8.97
N PRO A 112 11.24 -5.87 -8.39
CA PRO A 112 11.63 -5.16 -7.18
C PRO A 112 11.44 -5.99 -5.91
N TYR A 113 10.79 -7.16 -6.01
CA TYR A 113 10.32 -7.89 -4.86
C TYR A 113 11.35 -8.87 -4.31
N LYS A 114 11.65 -8.77 -3.03
CA LYS A 114 12.47 -9.75 -2.28
C LYS A 114 11.80 -11.12 -2.21
N ALA A 115 10.46 -11.12 -2.16
CA ALA A 115 9.63 -12.31 -2.25
C ALA A 115 8.22 -11.94 -2.76
N ILE A 116 7.57 -12.89 -3.42
CA ILE A 116 6.23 -12.71 -4.01
C ILE A 116 5.35 -13.90 -3.65
N GLY A 117 4.10 -13.61 -3.31
CA GLY A 117 3.05 -14.61 -3.24
C GLY A 117 1.81 -14.13 -4.00
N ARG A 118 0.82 -15.02 -4.16
CA ARG A 118 -0.39 -14.75 -4.92
C ARG A 118 -1.62 -14.82 -4.01
N ASP A 119 -2.48 -13.83 -4.12
CA ASP A 119 -3.84 -13.84 -3.57
C ASP A 119 -4.84 -13.96 -4.73
N GLU A 120 -4.94 -15.18 -5.28
CA GLU A 120 -5.71 -15.47 -6.49
C GLU A 120 -7.20 -15.16 -6.34
N GLN A 121 -7.74 -15.38 -5.15
CA GLN A 121 -9.16 -15.18 -4.86
C GLN A 121 -9.43 -13.83 -4.19
N GLY A 122 -8.41 -13.10 -3.77
CA GLY A 122 -8.53 -11.83 -3.05
C GLY A 122 -9.05 -11.99 -1.62
N ARG A 123 -8.88 -13.14 -0.99
CA ARG A 123 -9.33 -13.38 0.40
C ARG A 123 -8.44 -12.68 1.41
N MET A 124 -7.12 -12.80 1.24
CA MET A 124 -6.16 -12.11 2.08
C MET A 124 -6.33 -10.58 1.95
N ALA A 125 -6.60 -10.09 0.76
CA ALA A 125 -6.88 -8.69 0.50
C ALA A 125 -8.06 -8.14 1.33
N LEU A 126 -9.11 -8.94 1.55
CA LEU A 126 -10.24 -8.55 2.42
C LEU A 126 -9.79 -8.37 3.88
N ASP A 127 -9.00 -9.30 4.40
CA ASP A 127 -8.47 -9.23 5.77
C ASP A 127 -7.53 -8.03 5.95
N TRP A 128 -6.74 -7.71 4.92
CA TRP A 128 -5.86 -6.54 4.88
C TRP A 128 -6.61 -5.22 4.68
N GLY A 129 -7.88 -5.28 4.33
CA GLY A 129 -8.72 -4.10 4.08
C GLY A 129 -8.39 -3.42 2.76
N LEU A 130 -7.89 -4.18 1.74
CA LEU A 130 -7.56 -3.67 0.42
C LEU A 130 -8.79 -3.07 -0.26
N TYR A 131 -8.66 -1.86 -0.81
CA TYR A 131 -9.69 -1.26 -1.66
C TYR A 131 -9.50 -1.61 -3.13
N GLY A 132 -8.26 -1.76 -3.55
CA GLY A 132 -7.89 -2.06 -4.93
C GLY A 132 -6.38 -2.05 -5.11
N VAL A 133 -5.92 -2.24 -6.35
CA VAL A 133 -4.49 -2.18 -6.68
C VAL A 133 -4.18 -0.94 -7.51
N PRO A 134 -3.02 -0.30 -7.32
CA PRO A 134 -1.99 -0.65 -6.35
C PRO A 134 -2.29 -0.14 -4.95
N GLU A 135 -1.79 -0.84 -3.95
CA GLU A 135 -1.84 -0.41 -2.56
C GLU A 135 -0.58 -0.87 -1.83
N THR A 136 0.05 0.05 -1.08
CA THR A 136 1.33 -0.20 -0.42
C THR A 136 1.21 0.01 1.08
N TYR A 137 1.73 -0.94 1.86
CA TYR A 137 1.80 -0.90 3.31
C TYR A 137 3.25 -0.73 3.75
N VAL A 138 3.49 0.20 4.68
CA VAL A 138 4.75 0.30 5.43
C VAL A 138 4.57 -0.47 6.73
N ILE A 139 5.42 -1.46 6.96
CA ILE A 139 5.35 -2.36 8.13
C ILE A 139 6.65 -2.24 8.91
N ASP A 140 6.55 -2.09 10.25
CA ASP A 140 7.69 -2.06 11.14
C ASP A 140 8.28 -3.46 11.41
N GLY A 141 9.35 -3.53 12.19
CA GLY A 141 10.02 -4.80 12.52
C GLY A 141 9.19 -5.76 13.36
N GLN A 142 8.15 -5.29 14.04
CA GLN A 142 7.22 -6.10 14.84
C GLN A 142 6.00 -6.57 14.05
N GLY A 143 5.86 -6.13 12.79
CA GLY A 143 4.74 -6.48 11.93
C GLY A 143 3.54 -5.56 12.11
N THR A 144 3.72 -4.34 12.63
CA THR A 144 2.67 -3.33 12.74
C THR A 144 2.57 -2.52 11.45
N ILE A 145 1.37 -2.28 10.97
CA ILE A 145 1.12 -1.40 9.83
C ILE A 145 1.28 0.05 10.28
N ILE A 146 2.31 0.72 9.83
CA ILE A 146 2.58 2.13 10.13
C ILE A 146 1.87 3.08 9.17
N LEU A 147 1.74 2.63 7.91
CA LEU A 147 1.03 3.36 6.86
C LEU A 147 0.36 2.37 5.92
N ARG A 148 -0.83 2.72 5.46
CA ARG A 148 -1.51 2.13 4.33
C ARG A 148 -1.76 3.21 3.27
N PHE A 149 -1.15 3.09 2.13
CA PHE A 149 -1.30 4.03 1.02
C PHE A 149 -2.03 3.36 -0.14
N ALA A 150 -3.22 3.89 -0.48
CA ALA A 150 -4.02 3.43 -1.61
C ALA A 150 -3.73 4.31 -2.84
N GLY A 151 -3.32 3.68 -3.93
CA GLY A 151 -2.95 4.33 -5.19
C GLY A 151 -1.47 4.21 -5.53
N PRO A 152 -1.05 4.71 -6.71
CA PRO A 152 0.31 4.57 -7.20
C PRO A 152 1.29 5.46 -6.42
N ILE A 153 2.40 4.87 -5.96
CA ILE A 153 3.49 5.61 -5.33
C ILE A 153 4.30 6.34 -6.40
N THR A 154 4.05 7.64 -6.53
CA THR A 154 4.86 8.56 -7.36
C THR A 154 6.07 9.07 -6.60
N GLN A 155 7.05 9.70 -7.25
CA GLN A 155 8.18 10.36 -6.59
C GLN A 155 7.71 11.33 -5.50
N ARG A 156 6.67 12.11 -5.78
CA ARG A 156 6.08 13.02 -4.80
C ARG A 156 5.55 12.26 -3.57
N VAL A 157 4.84 11.15 -3.78
CA VAL A 157 4.30 10.31 -2.68
C VAL A 157 5.44 9.66 -1.89
N ILE A 158 6.51 9.23 -2.57
CA ILE A 158 7.69 8.69 -1.88
C ILE A 158 8.22 9.72 -0.88
N GLU A 159 8.50 10.95 -1.34
CA GLU A 159 9.10 11.97 -0.49
C GLU A 159 8.16 12.48 0.61
N SER A 160 6.87 12.70 0.27
CA SER A 160 5.92 13.30 1.21
C SER A 160 5.27 12.31 2.18
N THR A 161 5.26 11.02 1.87
CA THR A 161 4.43 10.04 2.58
C THR A 161 5.18 8.74 2.92
N ILE A 162 5.82 8.10 1.94
CA ILE A 162 6.45 6.79 2.17
C ILE A 162 7.71 6.93 3.03
N ARG A 163 8.63 7.87 2.70
CA ARG A 163 9.86 8.08 3.49
C ARG A 163 9.58 8.47 4.94
N PRO A 164 8.70 9.43 5.26
CA PRO A 164 8.33 9.72 6.64
C PRO A 164 7.74 8.51 7.38
N ALA A 165 6.97 7.67 6.69
CA ALA A 165 6.43 6.45 7.30
C ALA A 165 7.51 5.38 7.55
N LEU A 166 8.50 5.24 6.66
CA LEU A 166 9.65 4.35 6.85
C LEU A 166 10.51 4.82 8.04
N GLU A 167 10.76 6.12 8.16
CA GLU A 167 11.47 6.70 9.30
C GLU A 167 10.74 6.47 10.63
N LYS A 168 9.41 6.69 10.63
CA LYS A 168 8.56 6.41 11.80
C LYS A 168 8.61 4.93 12.17
N ALA A 169 8.54 4.02 11.19
CA ALA A 169 8.62 2.58 11.40
C ALA A 169 9.98 2.16 11.98
N ALA A 170 11.07 2.78 11.55
CA ALA A 170 12.41 2.52 12.07
C ALA A 170 12.59 3.00 13.53
N GLY A 171 11.91 4.06 13.93
CA GLY A 171 11.94 4.59 15.29
C GLY A 171 11.04 3.86 16.29
N SER A 172 10.16 2.94 15.83
CA SER A 172 9.26 2.14 16.67
C SER A 172 9.81 0.74 17.02
N ASN A 173 11.00 0.42 16.58
CA ASN A 173 11.72 -0.86 16.85
C ASN A 173 12.45 -0.86 18.20
#